data_d3425410423209aa62aeb62794a62875
#
_entry.id   d3425410423209aa62aeb62794a62875
#
_cell.length_a   1.000
_cell.length_b   1.000
_cell.length_c   1.000
_cell.angle_alpha   90.00
_cell.angle_beta   90.00
_cell.angle_gamma   90.00
#
_symmetry.space_group_name_H-M   'P 1'
#
loop_
_entity.id
_entity.type
_entity.pdbx_description
1 polymer ?
#
loop_
_entity_poly.entity_id
_entity_poly.type
_entity_poly.pdbx_seq_one_letter_code
_entity_poly.pdbx_strand_id
1 'polypeptide(L)'
;MARLEQGFRNIVYALGNSVVSSILGFISRTIFIYKLGETYLGLSGLLNNVFGMLTISELGLSTAIGFSLYKPLAEKDYESVSALMSLYRKAYKIIGAFVLVSGVALYPFLDFFIAPEEQPYGITYAYFLFLLNIVLGYFVSYKTTLINSDNKAYEIVPISIMGNFIQTVLQIIYLFVFSDYFGYLTIQILCTAAIALLQNRYITKNYAQVDFYSKRKLQKNQKETIKKNIGGLIIAKIGDYLVNSTDNLIITKMVSLSATGLYSNYLLIRNIVNGYISAIFSGITAGMGNVVAKENKEKKIQVFNTMFFCAFLIYSFEASCFMCLFNPFIGDIWIGWDYTFSALTVAIIVLNNFLTGLRIPIITMKNAAGVYLEDAWVPFGFSAINLGASIILANYFGITGVFLGTILGSICTADWYRPLVIYKKVFQVSVKEYFKRYVVYIIVGIAEVMIAFAICSIVQNNNKYLSFIIKAIISAGVPVIINLILFKKTNEFKYFLEMVKRLLRQYTNTFKRS
;
A
#
# COMPACT_ATOMS: atom_id res chain seq x y z
N MET A 1 3.89 -31.17 1.37
CA MET A 1 2.78 -30.82 2.29
C MET A 1 3.20 -29.77 3.31
N ALA A 2 4.29 -29.89 4.06
CA ALA A 2 4.72 -28.92 5.08
C ALA A 2 4.83 -27.44 4.60
N ARG A 3 5.37 -27.19 3.40
CA ARG A 3 5.47 -25.81 2.85
C ARG A 3 4.12 -25.18 2.50
N LEU A 4 3.14 -25.97 2.05
CA LEU A 4 1.78 -25.49 1.79
C LEU A 4 1.05 -25.13 3.10
N GLU A 5 1.25 -25.94 4.13
CA GLU A 5 0.69 -25.68 5.47
C GLU A 5 1.30 -24.40 6.08
N GLN A 6 2.62 -24.22 5.96
CA GLN A 6 3.29 -22.98 6.38
C GLN A 6 2.79 -21.76 5.61
N GLY A 7 2.60 -21.89 4.28
CA GLY A 7 2.01 -20.82 3.46
C GLY A 7 0.60 -20.44 3.90
N PHE A 8 -0.24 -21.43 4.21
CA PHE A 8 -1.59 -21.19 4.72
C PHE A 8 -1.58 -20.51 6.09
N ARG A 9 -0.73 -20.97 7.01
CA ARG A 9 -0.55 -20.33 8.32
C ARG A 9 -0.11 -18.86 8.16
N ASN A 10 0.86 -18.58 7.30
CA ASN A 10 1.30 -17.20 7.02
C ASN A 10 0.12 -16.32 6.56
N ILE A 11 -0.74 -16.81 5.66
CA ILE A 11 -1.92 -16.08 5.18
C ILE A 11 -2.91 -15.80 6.31
N VAL A 12 -3.25 -16.81 7.11
CA VAL A 12 -4.18 -16.65 8.24
C VAL A 12 -3.66 -15.65 9.26
N TYR A 13 -2.39 -15.77 9.65
CA TYR A 13 -1.78 -14.83 10.60
C TYR A 13 -1.65 -13.41 10.01
N ALA A 14 -1.33 -13.27 8.73
CA ALA A 14 -1.25 -11.97 8.07
C ALA A 14 -2.63 -11.28 8.00
N LEU A 15 -3.69 -12.02 7.65
CA LEU A 15 -5.06 -11.50 7.63
C LEU A 15 -5.51 -11.13 9.06
N GLY A 16 -5.27 -11.99 10.05
CA GLY A 16 -5.56 -11.69 11.45
C GLY A 16 -4.85 -10.43 11.94
N ASN A 17 -3.56 -10.30 11.64
CA ASN A 17 -2.79 -9.10 11.96
C ASN A 17 -3.38 -7.85 11.27
N SER A 18 -3.78 -7.94 10.00
CA SER A 18 -4.37 -6.81 9.27
C SER A 18 -5.69 -6.35 9.90
N VAL A 19 -6.57 -7.28 10.29
CA VAL A 19 -7.83 -6.95 10.96
C VAL A 19 -7.58 -6.27 12.30
N VAL A 20 -6.75 -6.87 13.15
CA VAL A 20 -6.42 -6.32 14.48
C VAL A 20 -5.77 -4.94 14.34
N SER A 21 -4.78 -4.80 13.45
CA SER A 21 -4.11 -3.52 13.22
C SER A 21 -5.05 -2.45 12.66
N SER A 22 -6.02 -2.82 11.84
CA SER A 22 -7.04 -1.88 11.33
C SER A 22 -7.93 -1.36 12.45
N ILE A 23 -8.44 -2.25 13.31
CA ILE A 23 -9.28 -1.88 14.45
C ILE A 23 -8.49 -0.98 15.43
N LEU A 24 -7.29 -1.41 15.81
CA LEU A 24 -6.42 -0.62 16.69
C LEU A 24 -6.05 0.74 16.07
N GLY A 25 -5.80 0.76 14.76
CA GLY A 25 -5.53 1.97 14.00
C GLY A 25 -6.68 2.97 14.04
N PHE A 26 -7.92 2.51 13.87
CA PHE A 26 -9.11 3.37 14.01
C PHE A 26 -9.28 3.92 15.41
N ILE A 27 -9.18 3.08 16.43
CA ILE A 27 -9.32 3.50 17.83
C ILE A 27 -8.24 4.53 18.19
N SER A 28 -6.98 4.21 17.89
CA SER A 28 -5.84 5.11 18.16
C SER A 28 -5.99 6.44 17.44
N ARG A 29 -6.39 6.40 16.14
CA ARG A 29 -6.59 7.58 15.32
C ARG A 29 -7.71 8.48 15.87
N THR A 30 -8.82 7.88 16.28
CA THR A 30 -9.94 8.60 16.87
C THR A 30 -9.50 9.39 18.10
N ILE A 31 -8.83 8.72 19.05
CA ILE A 31 -8.36 9.36 20.28
C ILE A 31 -7.28 10.41 19.99
N PHE A 32 -6.38 10.12 19.07
CA PHE A 32 -5.36 11.05 18.61
C PHE A 32 -5.97 12.37 18.10
N ILE A 33 -6.97 12.31 17.25
CA ILE A 33 -7.63 13.49 16.67
C ILE A 33 -8.35 14.30 17.76
N TYR A 34 -9.10 13.64 18.66
CA TYR A 34 -9.81 14.33 19.74
C TYR A 34 -8.86 15.00 20.76
N LYS A 35 -7.64 14.47 20.93
CA LYS A 35 -6.70 14.97 21.94
C LYS A 35 -5.65 15.92 21.39
N LEU A 36 -5.22 15.74 20.16
CA LEU A 36 -4.09 16.46 19.55
C LEU A 36 -4.47 17.27 18.29
N GLY A 37 -5.60 16.94 17.66
CA GLY A 37 -6.09 17.63 16.47
C GLY A 37 -5.43 17.19 15.16
N GLU A 38 -5.90 17.81 14.06
CA GLU A 38 -5.46 17.49 12.68
C GLU A 38 -4.06 18.00 12.36
N THR A 39 -3.58 19.05 13.01
CA THR A 39 -2.24 19.62 12.76
C THR A 39 -1.13 18.60 13.08
N TYR A 40 -1.18 17.96 14.26
CA TYR A 40 -0.22 16.90 14.59
C TYR A 40 -0.40 15.65 13.73
N LEU A 41 -1.62 15.40 13.25
CA LEU A 41 -1.91 14.35 12.31
C LEU A 41 -1.25 14.63 10.95
N GLY A 42 -1.38 15.86 10.47
CA GLY A 42 -0.69 16.36 9.27
C GLY A 42 0.82 16.26 9.40
N LEU A 43 1.38 16.69 10.54
CA LEU A 43 2.80 16.55 10.85
C LEU A 43 3.26 15.10 10.77
N SER A 44 2.51 14.17 11.38
CA SER A 44 2.82 12.73 11.30
C SER A 44 2.82 12.24 9.84
N GLY A 45 1.85 12.67 9.05
CA GLY A 45 1.75 12.34 7.62
C GLY A 45 2.92 12.88 6.82
N LEU A 46 3.27 14.15 7.01
CA LEU A 46 4.43 14.79 6.36
C LEU A 46 5.74 14.09 6.72
N LEU A 47 6.02 13.88 8.01
CA LEU A 47 7.25 13.24 8.47
C LEU A 47 7.37 11.80 7.96
N ASN A 48 6.28 11.03 7.93
CA ASN A 48 6.27 9.70 7.33
C ASN A 48 6.67 9.74 5.84
N ASN A 49 6.21 10.75 5.08
CA ASN A 49 6.59 10.87 3.67
C ASN A 49 8.05 11.36 3.50
N VAL A 50 8.47 12.37 4.26
CA VAL A 50 9.85 12.87 4.21
C VAL A 50 10.86 11.75 4.52
N PHE A 51 10.64 11.05 5.62
CA PHE A 51 11.53 9.94 6.00
C PHE A 51 11.34 8.69 5.14
N GLY A 52 10.14 8.46 4.60
CA GLY A 52 9.90 7.42 3.60
C GLY A 52 10.80 7.57 2.37
N MET A 53 11.09 8.82 1.92
CA MET A 53 12.05 9.06 0.85
C MET A 53 13.46 8.55 1.20
N LEU A 54 13.91 8.72 2.43
CA LEU A 54 15.23 8.27 2.86
C LEU A 54 15.32 6.74 2.94
N THR A 55 14.18 6.07 3.17
CA THR A 55 14.12 4.60 3.29
C THR A 55 14.08 3.85 1.96
N ILE A 56 13.97 4.55 0.82
CA ILE A 56 13.95 3.93 -0.52
C ILE A 56 15.18 3.05 -0.77
N SER A 57 16.34 3.45 -0.25
CA SER A 57 17.59 2.69 -0.39
C SER A 57 17.54 1.29 0.21
N GLU A 58 16.64 1.04 1.16
CA GLU A 58 16.42 -0.27 1.79
C GLU A 58 15.63 -1.23 0.91
N LEU A 59 14.60 -0.75 0.20
CA LEU A 59 13.56 -1.58 -0.40
C LEU A 59 14.08 -2.57 -1.46
N GLY A 60 15.15 -2.22 -2.18
CA GLY A 60 15.79 -3.13 -3.12
C GLY A 60 16.66 -4.20 -2.45
N LEU A 61 17.30 -3.86 -1.33
CA LEU A 61 18.24 -4.72 -0.65
C LEU A 61 17.53 -5.90 0.04
N SER A 62 16.46 -5.66 0.79
CA SER A 62 15.74 -6.72 1.50
C SER A 62 15.17 -7.76 0.53
N THR A 63 14.64 -7.32 -0.60
CA THR A 63 14.13 -8.20 -1.66
C THR A 63 15.25 -9.01 -2.31
N ALA A 64 16.37 -8.39 -2.69
CA ALA A 64 17.49 -9.06 -3.33
C ALA A 64 18.16 -10.10 -2.41
N ILE A 65 18.33 -9.79 -1.14
CA ILE A 65 18.87 -10.72 -0.14
C ILE A 65 17.86 -11.83 0.14
N GLY A 66 16.56 -11.52 0.28
CA GLY A 66 15.51 -12.52 0.45
C GLY A 66 15.54 -13.59 -0.65
N PHE A 67 15.60 -13.17 -1.92
CA PHE A 67 15.74 -14.10 -3.05
C PHE A 67 17.02 -14.94 -2.95
N SER A 68 18.13 -14.33 -2.54
CA SER A 68 19.41 -15.03 -2.42
C SER A 68 19.44 -16.04 -1.27
N LEU A 69 18.57 -15.90 -0.27
CA LEU A 69 18.46 -16.80 0.88
C LEU A 69 17.66 -18.09 0.57
N TYR A 70 16.73 -18.06 -0.41
CA TYR A 70 15.82 -19.21 -0.65
C TYR A 70 16.57 -20.52 -0.94
N LYS A 71 17.59 -20.50 -1.81
CA LYS A 71 18.34 -21.71 -2.18
C LYS A 71 19.18 -22.21 -1.02
N PRO A 72 20.05 -21.40 -0.36
CA PRO A 72 20.84 -21.86 0.79
C PRO A 72 19.99 -22.38 1.95
N LEU A 73 18.82 -21.75 2.24
CA LEU A 73 17.91 -22.23 3.28
C LEU A 73 17.28 -23.58 2.92
N ALA A 74 16.91 -23.79 1.63
CA ALA A 74 16.37 -25.06 1.17
C ALA A 74 17.39 -26.19 1.23
N GLU A 75 18.67 -25.90 0.95
CA GLU A 75 19.80 -26.83 0.98
C GLU A 75 20.43 -26.96 2.39
N LYS A 76 19.94 -26.19 3.38
CA LYS A 76 20.50 -26.11 4.75
C LYS A 76 21.99 -25.71 4.77
N ASP A 77 22.43 -24.94 3.78
CA ASP A 77 23.77 -24.37 3.71
C ASP A 77 23.86 -23.14 4.62
N TYR A 78 23.98 -23.38 5.93
CA TYR A 78 24.05 -22.31 6.93
C TYR A 78 25.31 -21.46 6.85
N GLU A 79 26.36 -21.94 6.16
CA GLU A 79 27.56 -21.12 5.92
C GLU A 79 27.27 -20.01 4.91
N SER A 80 26.62 -20.34 3.78
CA SER A 80 26.16 -19.34 2.81
C SER A 80 25.10 -18.40 3.39
N VAL A 81 24.15 -18.92 4.19
CA VAL A 81 23.17 -18.10 4.91
C VAL A 81 23.89 -17.11 5.83
N SER A 82 24.89 -17.55 6.60
CA SER A 82 25.67 -16.71 7.52
C SER A 82 26.43 -15.61 6.77
N ALA A 83 27.03 -15.92 5.63
CA ALA A 83 27.73 -14.94 4.79
C ALA A 83 26.76 -13.87 4.24
N LEU A 84 25.58 -14.28 3.75
CA LEU A 84 24.52 -13.38 3.27
C LEU A 84 24.00 -12.48 4.39
N MET A 85 23.70 -13.04 5.56
CA MET A 85 23.18 -12.29 6.70
C MET A 85 24.21 -11.33 7.29
N SER A 86 25.50 -11.68 7.29
CA SER A 86 26.58 -10.77 7.69
C SER A 86 26.74 -9.60 6.71
N LEU A 87 26.64 -9.84 5.39
CA LEU A 87 26.61 -8.77 4.39
C LEU A 87 25.42 -7.85 4.60
N TYR A 88 24.25 -8.43 4.81
CA TYR A 88 22.99 -7.71 4.99
C TYR A 88 23.03 -6.81 6.23
N ARG A 89 23.52 -7.33 7.34
CA ARG A 89 23.75 -6.56 8.57
C ARG A 89 24.66 -5.35 8.34
N LYS A 90 25.77 -5.53 7.58
CA LYS A 90 26.68 -4.41 7.27
C LYS A 90 26.00 -3.36 6.41
N ALA A 91 25.24 -3.79 5.39
CA ALA A 91 24.50 -2.88 4.52
C ALA A 91 23.46 -2.09 5.31
N TYR A 92 22.70 -2.73 6.22
CA TYR A 92 21.71 -2.05 7.05
C TYR A 92 22.31 -1.02 8.01
N LYS A 93 23.51 -1.29 8.54
CA LYS A 93 24.23 -0.29 9.33
C LYS A 93 24.62 0.94 8.52
N ILE A 94 25.07 0.73 7.27
CA ILE A 94 25.42 1.83 6.36
C ILE A 94 24.16 2.62 5.98
N ILE A 95 23.05 1.94 5.66
CA ILE A 95 21.78 2.59 5.35
C ILE A 95 21.25 3.36 6.56
N GLY A 96 21.27 2.76 7.76
CA GLY A 96 20.84 3.44 8.98
C GLY A 96 21.68 4.71 9.28
N ALA A 97 23.00 4.64 9.08
CA ALA A 97 23.87 5.80 9.20
C ALA A 97 23.57 6.87 8.12
N PHE A 98 23.34 6.44 6.88
CA PHE A 98 22.94 7.34 5.78
C PHE A 98 21.61 8.04 6.07
N VAL A 99 20.60 7.30 6.54
CA VAL A 99 19.30 7.85 6.91
C VAL A 99 19.42 8.83 8.06
N LEU A 100 20.24 8.52 9.08
CA LEU A 100 20.49 9.44 10.19
C LEU A 100 21.14 10.74 9.71
N VAL A 101 22.23 10.66 8.97
CA VAL A 101 22.96 11.84 8.47
C VAL A 101 22.07 12.67 7.52
N SER A 102 21.40 12.01 6.58
CA SER A 102 20.48 12.70 5.66
C SER A 102 19.28 13.30 6.38
N GLY A 103 18.73 12.61 7.38
CA GLY A 103 17.64 13.13 8.20
C GLY A 103 18.05 14.36 8.98
N VAL A 104 19.24 14.37 9.60
CA VAL A 104 19.77 15.58 10.26
C VAL A 104 20.00 16.71 9.27
N ALA A 105 20.56 16.42 8.08
CA ALA A 105 20.81 17.41 7.04
C ALA A 105 19.52 18.00 6.43
N LEU A 106 18.41 17.25 6.45
CA LEU A 106 17.11 17.74 5.96
C LEU A 106 16.35 18.61 6.96
N TYR A 107 16.71 18.56 8.24
CA TYR A 107 16.01 19.35 9.27
C TYR A 107 15.91 20.86 8.95
N PRO A 108 16.96 21.58 8.50
CA PRO A 108 16.87 22.99 8.16
C PRO A 108 15.90 23.31 7.01
N PHE A 109 15.56 22.31 6.19
CA PHE A 109 14.62 22.46 5.08
C PHE A 109 13.16 22.21 5.49
N LEU A 110 12.88 21.95 6.76
CA LEU A 110 11.53 21.71 7.24
C LEU A 110 10.63 22.94 7.05
N ASP A 111 11.19 24.14 7.24
CA ASP A 111 10.51 25.44 7.02
C ASP A 111 10.09 25.63 5.55
N PHE A 112 10.73 24.94 4.62
CA PHE A 112 10.29 24.94 3.23
C PHE A 112 8.94 24.25 3.04
N PHE A 113 8.64 23.22 3.82
CA PHE A 113 7.39 22.44 3.71
C PHE A 113 6.27 23.01 4.57
N ILE A 114 6.58 23.50 5.76
CA ILE A 114 5.59 24.00 6.74
C ILE A 114 5.89 25.48 6.97
N ALA A 115 4.90 26.33 6.69
CA ALA A 115 5.02 27.75 7.02
C ALA A 115 5.26 27.92 8.54
N PRO A 116 6.13 28.88 8.96
CA PRO A 116 6.46 29.04 10.38
C PRO A 116 5.24 29.22 11.28
N GLU A 117 4.19 29.88 10.76
CA GLU A 117 2.94 30.14 11.49
C GLU A 117 2.09 28.88 11.68
N GLU A 118 2.27 27.87 10.83
CA GLU A 118 1.55 26.58 10.91
C GLU A 118 2.33 25.52 11.70
N GLN A 119 3.55 25.81 12.13
CA GLN A 119 4.37 24.84 12.83
C GLN A 119 3.81 24.56 14.24
N PRO A 120 3.45 23.31 14.56
CA PRO A 120 3.00 22.99 15.91
C PRO A 120 4.14 23.10 16.91
N TYR A 121 3.76 23.40 18.16
CA TYR A 121 4.72 23.46 19.25
C TYR A 121 5.61 22.22 19.32
N GLY A 122 6.91 22.42 19.46
CA GLY A 122 7.90 21.35 19.62
C GLY A 122 8.16 20.48 18.38
N ILE A 123 7.89 20.99 17.18
CA ILE A 123 8.13 20.29 15.90
C ILE A 123 9.53 19.68 15.82
N THR A 124 10.55 20.36 16.34
CA THR A 124 11.94 19.90 16.39
C THR A 124 12.07 18.57 17.12
N TYR A 125 11.45 18.46 18.31
CA TYR A 125 11.47 17.22 19.09
C TYR A 125 10.74 16.10 18.36
N ALA A 126 9.57 16.39 17.80
CA ALA A 126 8.82 15.42 17.01
C ALA A 126 9.64 14.90 15.82
N TYR A 127 10.32 15.79 15.10
CA TYR A 127 11.18 15.44 13.96
C TYR A 127 12.27 14.45 14.37
N PHE A 128 13.04 14.77 15.41
CA PHE A 128 14.14 13.91 15.87
C PHE A 128 13.65 12.61 16.51
N LEU A 129 12.50 12.59 17.16
CA LEU A 129 11.89 11.35 17.65
C LEU A 129 11.47 10.44 16.48
N PHE A 130 10.85 11.00 15.44
CA PHE A 130 10.54 10.24 14.21
C PHE A 130 11.80 9.67 13.54
N LEU A 131 12.83 10.50 13.38
CA LEU A 131 14.11 10.07 12.82
C LEU A 131 14.72 8.93 13.64
N LEU A 132 14.73 9.04 14.96
CA LEU A 132 15.22 8.01 15.87
C LEU A 132 14.43 6.70 15.71
N ASN A 133 13.11 6.78 15.65
CA ASN A 133 12.25 5.60 15.48
C ASN A 133 12.59 4.82 14.19
N ILE A 134 12.80 5.53 13.08
CA ILE A 134 13.16 4.92 11.80
C ILE A 134 14.57 4.32 11.85
N VAL A 135 15.53 5.05 12.37
CA VAL A 135 16.92 4.59 12.48
C VAL A 135 17.04 3.35 13.36
N LEU A 136 16.31 3.29 14.49
CA LEU A 136 16.28 2.10 15.34
C LEU A 136 15.74 0.87 14.62
N GLY A 137 14.78 1.04 13.72
CA GLY A 137 14.26 -0.03 12.88
C GLY A 137 15.36 -0.74 12.07
N TYR A 138 16.33 0.00 11.53
CA TYR A 138 17.42 -0.58 10.73
C TYR A 138 18.35 -1.49 11.51
N PHE A 139 18.56 -1.26 12.78
CA PHE A 139 19.47 -2.09 13.58
C PHE A 139 18.92 -3.47 13.90
N VAL A 140 17.62 -3.68 13.75
CA VAL A 140 16.97 -4.92 14.19
C VAL A 140 16.25 -5.65 13.07
N SER A 141 15.64 -4.93 12.10
CA SER A 141 14.75 -5.52 11.07
C SER A 141 15.46 -6.43 10.06
N TYR A 142 16.80 -6.34 9.90
CA TYR A 142 17.52 -7.18 8.95
C TYR A 142 17.35 -8.70 9.21
N LYS A 143 17.12 -9.13 10.46
CA LYS A 143 16.91 -10.55 10.79
C LYS A 143 15.52 -11.05 10.40
N THR A 144 14.52 -10.18 10.36
CA THR A 144 13.17 -10.59 9.96
C THR A 144 13.11 -11.09 8.52
N THR A 145 14.01 -10.60 7.64
CA THR A 145 14.14 -11.10 6.27
C THR A 145 14.53 -12.58 6.23
N LEU A 146 15.36 -13.06 7.17
CA LEU A 146 15.74 -14.48 7.25
C LEU A 146 14.52 -15.37 7.50
N ILE A 147 13.74 -15.07 8.54
CA ILE A 147 12.56 -15.87 8.89
C ILE A 147 11.46 -15.79 7.83
N ASN A 148 11.31 -14.63 7.17
CA ASN A 148 10.40 -14.44 6.04
C ASN A 148 10.82 -15.30 4.84
N SER A 149 12.12 -15.37 4.54
CA SER A 149 12.65 -16.18 3.45
C SER A 149 12.56 -17.69 3.73
N ASP A 150 12.51 -18.09 5.01
CA ASP A 150 12.26 -19.49 5.43
C ASP A 150 10.74 -19.83 5.49
N ASN A 151 9.86 -18.92 5.06
CA ASN A 151 8.40 -19.06 5.12
C ASN A 151 7.84 -19.28 6.54
N LYS A 152 8.51 -18.80 7.57
CA LYS A 152 8.10 -18.92 8.98
C LYS A 152 7.70 -17.58 9.60
N ALA A 153 7.28 -16.60 8.78
CA ALA A 153 6.84 -15.29 9.26
C ALA A 153 5.75 -15.39 10.34
N TYR A 154 4.87 -16.39 10.26
CA TYR A 154 3.80 -16.64 11.23
C TYR A 154 4.30 -16.81 12.68
N GLU A 155 5.56 -17.20 12.89
CA GLU A 155 6.14 -17.39 14.22
C GLU A 155 6.40 -16.05 14.96
N ILE A 156 6.68 -14.96 14.21
CA ILE A 156 6.97 -13.64 14.79
C ILE A 156 5.77 -12.68 14.74
N VAL A 157 4.74 -13.00 13.95
CA VAL A 157 3.53 -12.17 13.84
C VAL A 157 2.81 -11.99 15.20
N PRO A 158 2.67 -13.00 16.07
CA PRO A 158 2.06 -12.82 17.39
C PRO A 158 2.80 -11.81 18.27
N ILE A 159 4.14 -11.72 18.16
CA ILE A 159 4.95 -10.72 18.89
C ILE A 159 4.55 -9.31 18.41
N SER A 160 4.39 -9.12 17.09
CA SER A 160 3.96 -7.85 16.53
C SER A 160 2.54 -7.48 16.95
N ILE A 161 1.59 -8.42 16.90
CA ILE A 161 0.19 -8.19 17.28
C ILE A 161 0.11 -7.75 18.75
N MET A 162 0.73 -8.51 19.65
CA MET A 162 0.71 -8.19 21.09
C MET A 162 1.43 -6.87 21.38
N GLY A 163 2.60 -6.65 20.75
CA GLY A 163 3.36 -5.42 20.91
C GLY A 163 2.59 -4.19 20.43
N ASN A 164 1.96 -4.24 19.26
CA ASN A 164 1.14 -3.16 18.73
C ASN A 164 -0.11 -2.92 19.57
N PHE A 165 -0.72 -3.97 20.11
CA PHE A 165 -1.84 -3.84 21.04
C PHE A 165 -1.41 -3.09 22.33
N ILE A 166 -0.32 -3.52 22.95
CA ILE A 166 0.24 -2.87 24.14
C ILE A 166 0.60 -1.42 23.84
N GLN A 167 1.27 -1.16 22.71
CA GLN A 167 1.59 0.21 22.27
C GLN A 167 0.35 1.08 22.19
N THR A 168 -0.69 0.60 21.49
CA THR A 168 -1.95 1.34 21.31
C THR A 168 -2.61 1.65 22.65
N VAL A 169 -2.69 0.67 23.54
CA VAL A 169 -3.27 0.86 24.89
C VAL A 169 -2.48 1.89 25.67
N LEU A 170 -1.15 1.79 25.71
CA LEU A 170 -0.30 2.75 26.43
C LEU A 170 -0.42 4.17 25.85
N GLN A 171 -0.45 4.30 24.52
CA GLN A 171 -0.64 5.58 23.83
C GLN A 171 -2.01 6.20 24.14
N ILE A 172 -3.06 5.39 24.17
CA ILE A 172 -4.42 5.83 24.52
C ILE A 172 -4.46 6.35 25.96
N ILE A 173 -3.97 5.55 26.91
CA ILE A 173 -3.93 5.94 28.34
C ILE A 173 -3.13 7.24 28.50
N TYR A 174 -1.97 7.33 27.86
CA TYR A 174 -1.13 8.52 27.93
C TYR A 174 -1.83 9.76 27.39
N LEU A 175 -2.49 9.67 26.22
CA LEU A 175 -3.22 10.79 25.65
C LEU A 175 -4.41 11.24 26.51
N PHE A 176 -5.07 10.33 27.20
CA PHE A 176 -6.16 10.71 28.12
C PHE A 176 -5.64 11.51 29.32
N VAL A 177 -4.44 11.19 29.84
CA VAL A 177 -3.87 11.82 31.02
C VAL A 177 -3.15 13.12 30.68
N PHE A 178 -2.31 13.13 29.65
CA PHE A 178 -1.37 14.22 29.39
C PHE A 178 -1.69 15.03 28.13
N SER A 179 -2.43 14.48 27.14
CA SER A 179 -2.75 15.13 25.85
C SER A 179 -1.50 15.71 25.16
N ASP A 180 -0.37 14.98 25.22
CA ASP A 180 0.93 15.42 24.72
C ASP A 180 1.43 14.51 23.60
N TYR A 181 1.91 15.13 22.51
CA TYR A 181 2.37 14.42 21.30
C TYR A 181 3.74 13.77 21.50
N PHE A 182 4.61 14.37 22.32
CA PHE A 182 5.99 13.87 22.49
C PHE A 182 6.03 12.56 23.26
N GLY A 183 5.25 12.48 24.34
CA GLY A 183 5.10 11.24 25.07
C GLY A 183 4.43 10.14 24.27
N TYR A 184 3.45 10.50 23.41
CA TYR A 184 2.86 9.57 22.45
C TYR A 184 3.91 8.96 21.51
N LEU A 185 4.81 9.79 20.92
CA LEU A 185 5.92 9.34 20.08
C LEU A 185 6.97 8.54 20.87
N THR A 186 7.27 8.94 22.09
CA THR A 186 8.22 8.24 22.95
C THR A 186 7.73 6.82 23.26
N ILE A 187 6.45 6.64 23.59
CA ILE A 187 5.85 5.31 23.77
C ILE A 187 5.96 4.49 22.50
N GLN A 188 5.71 5.11 21.33
CA GLN A 188 5.87 4.43 20.03
C GLN A 188 7.29 3.89 19.85
N ILE A 189 8.31 4.71 20.10
CA ILE A 189 9.72 4.32 19.97
C ILE A 189 10.07 3.16 20.90
N LEU A 190 9.67 3.27 22.18
CA LEU A 190 9.97 2.25 23.18
C LEU A 190 9.31 0.91 22.85
N CYS A 191 8.04 0.93 22.43
CA CYS A 191 7.33 -0.28 22.03
C CYS A 191 7.90 -0.88 20.74
N THR A 192 8.20 -0.05 19.74
CA THR A 192 8.84 -0.51 18.49
C THR A 192 10.19 -1.16 18.78
N ALA A 193 11.01 -0.54 19.64
CA ALA A 193 12.29 -1.11 20.07
C ALA A 193 12.11 -2.44 20.83
N ALA A 194 11.13 -2.52 21.73
CA ALA A 194 10.83 -3.74 22.47
C ALA A 194 10.39 -4.90 21.55
N ILE A 195 9.46 -4.62 20.62
CA ILE A 195 9.01 -5.60 19.61
C ILE A 195 10.21 -6.10 18.80
N ALA A 196 11.02 -5.18 18.30
CA ALA A 196 12.19 -5.48 17.50
C ALA A 196 13.22 -6.32 18.28
N LEU A 197 13.45 -6.03 19.56
CA LEU A 197 14.33 -6.80 20.42
C LEU A 197 13.81 -8.21 20.69
N LEU A 198 12.50 -8.36 20.94
CA LEU A 198 11.86 -9.66 21.15
C LEU A 198 11.94 -10.53 19.90
N GLN A 199 11.62 -9.97 18.72
CA GLN A 199 11.76 -10.66 17.44
C GLN A 199 13.22 -11.07 17.18
N ASN A 200 14.16 -10.16 17.44
CA ASN A 200 15.59 -10.42 17.28
C ASN A 200 16.07 -11.58 18.19
N ARG A 201 15.65 -11.60 19.45
CA ARG A 201 15.96 -12.70 20.38
C ARG A 201 15.35 -14.02 19.89
N TYR A 202 14.09 -14.00 19.47
CA TYR A 202 13.41 -15.17 18.93
C TYR A 202 14.15 -15.76 17.72
N ILE A 203 14.46 -14.92 16.73
CA ILE A 203 15.16 -15.35 15.51
C ILE A 203 16.56 -15.86 15.84
N THR A 204 17.31 -15.17 16.69
CA THR A 204 18.66 -15.61 17.06
C THR A 204 18.64 -16.98 17.77
N LYS A 205 17.65 -17.25 18.61
CA LYS A 205 17.50 -18.52 19.30
C LYS A 205 17.16 -19.66 18.34
N ASN A 206 16.23 -19.43 17.41
CA ASN A 206 15.75 -20.48 16.48
C ASN A 206 16.69 -20.72 15.29
N TYR A 207 17.59 -19.78 15.00
CA TYR A 207 18.62 -19.90 13.96
C TYR A 207 20.03 -19.85 14.58
N ALA A 208 20.26 -20.62 15.65
CA ALA A 208 21.54 -20.66 16.37
C ALA A 208 22.73 -21.10 15.48
N GLN A 209 22.44 -21.84 14.40
CA GLN A 209 23.43 -22.29 13.41
C GLN A 209 23.84 -21.18 12.42
N VAL A 210 23.17 -20.02 12.42
CA VAL A 210 23.47 -18.89 11.55
C VAL A 210 24.34 -17.88 12.29
N ASP A 211 25.58 -17.71 11.85
CA ASP A 211 26.48 -16.67 12.37
C ASP A 211 26.24 -15.33 11.65
N PHE A 212 25.53 -14.41 12.31
CA PHE A 212 25.26 -13.05 11.80
C PHE A 212 26.51 -12.15 11.75
N TYR A 213 27.64 -12.60 12.25
CA TYR A 213 28.92 -11.88 12.30
C TYR A 213 29.98 -12.53 11.44
N SER A 214 29.63 -13.53 10.64
CA SER A 214 30.54 -14.31 9.80
C SER A 214 31.47 -13.41 8.99
N LYS A 215 32.74 -13.76 8.98
CA LYS A 215 33.76 -13.10 8.14
C LYS A 215 33.90 -13.75 6.77
N ARG A 216 33.12 -14.80 6.49
CA ARG A 216 33.15 -15.49 5.20
C ARG A 216 32.74 -14.57 4.08
N LYS A 217 33.49 -14.54 2.99
CA LYS A 217 33.19 -13.76 1.80
C LYS A 217 32.28 -14.57 0.87
N LEU A 218 31.25 -13.93 0.32
CA LEU A 218 30.44 -14.50 -0.75
C LEU A 218 31.30 -14.75 -1.99
N GLN A 219 30.93 -15.77 -2.76
CA GLN A 219 31.54 -16.03 -4.07
C GLN A 219 31.30 -14.84 -5.00
N LYS A 220 32.26 -14.57 -5.90
CA LYS A 220 32.21 -13.41 -6.80
C LYS A 220 30.90 -13.37 -7.61
N ASN A 221 30.47 -14.51 -8.16
CA ASN A 221 29.24 -14.63 -8.95
C ASN A 221 27.98 -14.29 -8.13
N GLN A 222 27.90 -14.73 -6.87
CA GLN A 222 26.78 -14.39 -5.97
C GLN A 222 26.73 -12.89 -5.69
N LYS A 223 27.88 -12.28 -5.46
CA LYS A 223 28.01 -10.85 -5.19
C LYS A 223 27.60 -9.99 -6.38
N GLU A 224 27.99 -10.38 -7.59
CA GLU A 224 27.62 -9.70 -8.84
C GLU A 224 26.11 -9.80 -9.11
N THR A 225 25.52 -10.99 -8.92
CA THR A 225 24.07 -11.20 -9.07
C THR A 225 23.27 -10.34 -8.09
N ILE A 226 23.67 -10.32 -6.83
CA ILE A 226 23.02 -9.48 -5.80
C ILE A 226 23.12 -7.99 -6.18
N LYS A 227 24.33 -7.53 -6.57
CA LYS A 227 24.55 -6.13 -6.96
C LYS A 227 23.70 -5.71 -8.16
N LYS A 228 23.60 -6.57 -9.19
CA LYS A 228 22.75 -6.33 -10.36
C LYS A 228 21.26 -6.24 -9.99
N ASN A 229 20.78 -7.18 -9.16
CA ASN A 229 19.40 -7.22 -8.71
C ASN A 229 19.04 -5.98 -7.86
N ILE A 230 19.93 -5.56 -6.96
CA ILE A 230 19.73 -4.36 -6.14
C ILE A 230 19.57 -3.13 -7.02
N GLY A 231 20.44 -2.92 -8.01
CA GLY A 231 20.38 -1.74 -8.88
C GLY A 231 19.04 -1.61 -9.62
N GLY A 232 18.54 -2.70 -10.21
CA GLY A 232 17.24 -2.71 -10.88
C GLY A 232 16.06 -2.47 -9.92
N LEU A 233 16.10 -3.06 -8.73
CA LEU A 233 15.06 -2.90 -7.72
C LEU A 233 15.02 -1.49 -7.12
N ILE A 234 16.16 -0.85 -6.89
CA ILE A 234 16.21 0.54 -6.40
C ILE A 234 15.55 1.49 -7.39
N ILE A 235 15.87 1.40 -8.69
CA ILE A 235 15.27 2.25 -9.72
C ILE A 235 13.73 2.09 -9.74
N ALA A 236 13.24 0.85 -9.73
CA ALA A 236 11.82 0.58 -9.69
C ALA A 236 11.15 1.16 -8.44
N LYS A 237 11.79 1.03 -7.28
CA LYS A 237 11.27 1.53 -6.00
C LYS A 237 11.31 3.05 -5.86
N ILE A 238 12.33 3.71 -6.40
CA ILE A 238 12.35 5.18 -6.51
C ILE A 238 11.14 5.64 -7.33
N GLY A 239 10.90 5.01 -8.47
CA GLY A 239 9.74 5.30 -9.31
C GLY A 239 8.41 5.12 -8.58
N ASP A 240 8.21 3.98 -7.90
CA ASP A 240 7.00 3.71 -7.11
C ASP A 240 6.80 4.74 -5.99
N TYR A 241 7.88 5.14 -5.32
CA TYR A 241 7.81 6.12 -4.23
C TYR A 241 7.44 7.51 -4.75
N LEU A 242 8.09 7.97 -5.82
CA LEU A 242 7.79 9.26 -6.43
C LEU A 242 6.33 9.37 -6.88
N VAL A 243 5.74 8.28 -7.35
CA VAL A 243 4.33 8.22 -7.75
C VAL A 243 3.38 8.35 -6.55
N ASN A 244 3.72 7.78 -5.39
CA ASN A 244 2.76 7.63 -4.28
C ASN A 244 2.93 8.64 -3.15
N SER A 245 4.05 9.37 -3.09
CA SER A 245 4.37 10.17 -1.89
C SER A 245 4.44 11.68 -2.14
N THR A 246 4.39 12.13 -3.39
CA THR A 246 4.48 13.55 -3.73
C THR A 246 3.25 14.33 -3.32
N ASP A 247 2.06 13.73 -3.38
CA ASP A 247 0.79 14.42 -3.09
C ASP A 247 0.78 15.06 -1.69
N ASN A 248 1.17 14.31 -0.65
CA ASN A 248 1.20 14.84 0.72
C ASN A 248 2.16 16.01 0.90
N LEU A 249 3.32 15.98 0.21
CA LEU A 249 4.29 17.08 0.25
C LEU A 249 3.71 18.33 -0.40
N ILE A 250 3.05 18.17 -1.55
CA ILE A 250 2.42 19.28 -2.28
C ILE A 250 1.24 19.84 -1.48
N ILE A 251 0.38 18.98 -0.90
CA ILE A 251 -0.76 19.40 -0.07
C ILE A 251 -0.24 20.22 1.12
N THR A 252 0.78 19.73 1.83
CA THR A 252 1.35 20.46 2.98
C THR A 252 1.87 21.83 2.56
N LYS A 253 2.61 21.91 1.44
CA LYS A 253 3.25 23.15 0.97
C LYS A 253 2.28 24.13 0.34
N MET A 254 1.34 23.66 -0.48
CA MET A 254 0.49 24.51 -1.31
C MET A 254 -0.90 24.79 -0.70
N VAL A 255 -1.33 23.96 0.25
CA VAL A 255 -2.66 24.09 0.88
C VAL A 255 -2.49 24.37 2.37
N SER A 256 -2.19 23.35 3.18
CA SER A 256 -1.86 23.48 4.60
C SER A 256 -1.45 22.14 5.22
N LEU A 257 -0.82 22.20 6.39
CA LEU A 257 -0.52 21.03 7.21
C LEU A 257 -1.81 20.33 7.69
N SER A 258 -2.84 21.10 8.06
CA SER A 258 -4.17 20.60 8.45
C SER A 258 -4.82 19.81 7.32
N ALA A 259 -4.80 20.32 6.07
CA ALA A 259 -5.33 19.61 4.91
C ALA A 259 -4.66 18.24 4.69
N THR A 260 -3.36 18.13 4.96
CA THR A 260 -2.65 16.83 4.94
C THR A 260 -3.16 15.90 6.03
N GLY A 261 -3.46 16.44 7.22
CA GLY A 261 -4.10 15.72 8.32
C GLY A 261 -5.47 15.18 7.93
N LEU A 262 -6.32 16.02 7.38
CA LEU A 262 -7.66 15.64 6.87
C LEU A 262 -7.55 14.54 5.82
N TYR A 263 -6.70 14.71 4.81
CA TYR A 263 -6.49 13.71 3.75
C TYR A 263 -6.04 12.36 4.30
N SER A 264 -5.23 12.34 5.34
CA SER A 264 -4.75 11.11 5.96
C SER A 264 -5.88 10.24 6.54
N ASN A 265 -7.07 10.79 6.85
CA ASN A 265 -8.23 10.03 7.29
C ASN A 265 -8.86 9.25 6.11
N TYR A 266 -8.98 9.90 4.95
CA TYR A 266 -9.41 9.22 3.71
C TYR A 266 -8.43 8.14 3.29
N LEU A 267 -7.12 8.42 3.41
CA LEU A 267 -6.07 7.45 3.13
C LEU A 267 -6.14 6.23 4.07
N LEU A 268 -6.45 6.42 5.34
CA LEU A 268 -6.60 5.30 6.28
C LEU A 268 -7.67 4.33 5.81
N ILE A 269 -8.86 4.83 5.50
CA ILE A 269 -9.99 4.00 5.04
C ILE A 269 -9.64 3.33 3.72
N ARG A 270 -9.15 4.10 2.74
CA ARG A 270 -8.74 3.59 1.43
C ARG A 270 -7.69 2.49 1.54
N ASN A 271 -6.66 2.69 2.34
CA ASN A 271 -5.55 1.74 2.46
C ASN A 271 -5.99 0.43 3.12
N ILE A 272 -6.92 0.46 4.07
CA ILE A 272 -7.50 -0.74 4.66
C ILE A 272 -8.25 -1.55 3.58
N VAL A 273 -9.13 -0.91 2.83
CA VAL A 273 -9.92 -1.58 1.77
C VAL A 273 -9.00 -2.11 0.66
N ASN A 274 -8.09 -1.26 0.16
CA ASN A 274 -7.12 -1.65 -0.86
C ASN A 274 -6.16 -2.76 -0.39
N GLY A 275 -5.87 -2.86 0.90
CA GLY A 275 -5.11 -3.96 1.49
C GLY A 275 -5.79 -5.31 1.27
N TYR A 276 -7.10 -5.39 1.52
CA TYR A 276 -7.88 -6.61 1.25
C TYR A 276 -8.00 -6.91 -0.25
N ILE A 277 -8.25 -5.90 -1.08
CA ILE A 277 -8.29 -6.05 -2.54
C ILE A 277 -6.94 -6.56 -3.07
N SER A 278 -5.84 -6.01 -2.59
CA SER A 278 -4.48 -6.44 -2.97
C SER A 278 -4.19 -7.89 -2.60
N ALA A 279 -4.71 -8.38 -1.47
CA ALA A 279 -4.60 -9.79 -1.09
C ALA A 279 -5.29 -10.72 -2.11
N ILE A 280 -6.46 -10.30 -2.64
CA ILE A 280 -7.18 -11.05 -3.69
C ILE A 280 -6.32 -11.10 -4.97
N PHE A 281 -5.82 -9.95 -5.43
CA PHE A 281 -5.00 -9.87 -6.65
C PHE A 281 -3.65 -10.58 -6.52
N SER A 282 -3.05 -10.61 -5.33
CA SER A 282 -1.78 -11.32 -5.10
C SER A 282 -1.91 -12.84 -5.36
N GLY A 283 -3.04 -13.43 -4.97
CA GLY A 283 -3.36 -14.83 -5.30
C GLY A 283 -3.46 -15.08 -6.80
N ILE A 284 -4.05 -14.15 -7.55
CA ILE A 284 -4.16 -14.23 -9.01
C ILE A 284 -2.78 -14.04 -9.67
N THR A 285 -1.96 -13.14 -9.16
CA THR A 285 -0.61 -12.85 -9.68
C THR A 285 0.29 -14.09 -9.65
N ALA A 286 0.21 -14.90 -8.58
CA ALA A 286 0.99 -16.14 -8.47
C ALA A 286 0.66 -17.14 -9.60
N GLY A 287 -0.63 -17.22 -10.00
CA GLY A 287 -1.08 -18.04 -11.14
C GLY A 287 -0.66 -17.48 -12.50
N MET A 288 -0.58 -16.15 -12.62
CA MET A 288 -0.31 -15.45 -13.89
C MET A 288 1.08 -15.78 -14.45
N GLY A 289 2.10 -15.93 -13.60
CA GLY A 289 3.44 -16.35 -14.03
C GLY A 289 3.42 -17.68 -14.80
N ASN A 290 2.64 -18.66 -14.34
CA ASN A 290 2.46 -19.94 -15.04
C ASN A 290 1.73 -19.78 -16.38
N VAL A 291 0.70 -18.91 -16.43
CA VAL A 291 -0.04 -18.62 -17.67
C VAL A 291 0.88 -17.97 -18.70
N VAL A 292 1.70 -17.00 -18.29
CA VAL A 292 2.65 -16.33 -19.20
C VAL A 292 3.70 -17.30 -19.72
N ALA A 293 4.18 -18.24 -18.89
CA ALA A 293 5.24 -19.17 -19.25
C ALA A 293 4.76 -20.34 -20.14
N LYS A 294 3.54 -20.86 -19.91
CA LYS A 294 3.10 -22.15 -20.46
C LYS A 294 1.95 -22.06 -21.46
N GLU A 295 1.15 -21.01 -21.40
CA GLU A 295 -0.08 -20.93 -22.19
C GLU A 295 0.14 -20.23 -23.55
N ASN A 296 -0.75 -20.53 -24.51
CA ASN A 296 -0.76 -19.86 -25.80
C ASN A 296 -1.29 -18.42 -25.69
N LYS A 297 -1.18 -17.68 -26.78
CA LYS A 297 -1.52 -16.25 -26.86
C LYS A 297 -2.99 -15.97 -26.53
N GLU A 298 -3.89 -16.79 -27.09
CA GLU A 298 -5.34 -16.65 -26.92
C GLU A 298 -5.73 -16.81 -25.43
N LYS A 299 -5.12 -17.79 -24.76
CA LYS A 299 -5.36 -18.05 -23.35
C LYS A 299 -4.82 -16.94 -22.46
N LYS A 300 -3.63 -16.40 -22.79
CA LYS A 300 -3.05 -15.23 -22.07
C LYS A 300 -4.00 -14.03 -22.14
N ILE A 301 -4.54 -13.72 -23.32
CA ILE A 301 -5.49 -12.63 -23.53
C ILE A 301 -6.81 -12.90 -22.80
N GLN A 302 -7.33 -14.12 -22.85
CA GLN A 302 -8.56 -14.50 -22.14
C GLN A 302 -8.42 -14.30 -20.64
N VAL A 303 -7.34 -14.79 -20.03
CA VAL A 303 -7.09 -14.65 -18.59
C VAL A 303 -6.89 -13.18 -18.21
N PHE A 304 -6.14 -12.42 -19.02
CA PHE A 304 -5.96 -11.00 -18.83
C PHE A 304 -7.30 -10.23 -18.88
N ASN A 305 -8.14 -10.48 -19.90
CA ASN A 305 -9.43 -9.82 -20.04
C ASN A 305 -10.36 -10.13 -18.85
N THR A 306 -10.33 -11.36 -18.36
CA THR A 306 -11.10 -11.75 -17.17
C THR A 306 -10.59 -11.01 -15.92
N MET A 307 -9.27 -10.95 -15.73
CA MET A 307 -8.69 -10.20 -14.61
C MET A 307 -9.00 -8.69 -14.71
N PHE A 308 -8.98 -8.14 -15.93
CA PHE A 308 -9.34 -6.74 -16.17
C PHE A 308 -10.81 -6.47 -15.86
N PHE A 309 -11.69 -7.39 -16.23
CA PHE A 309 -13.10 -7.32 -15.86
C PHE A 309 -13.31 -7.44 -14.35
N CYS A 310 -12.61 -8.36 -13.67
CA CYS A 310 -12.66 -8.47 -12.20
C CYS A 310 -12.17 -7.19 -11.50
N ALA A 311 -11.09 -6.58 -12.00
CA ALA A 311 -10.61 -5.31 -11.48
C ALA A 311 -11.67 -4.20 -11.65
N PHE A 312 -12.30 -4.13 -12.83
CA PHE A 312 -13.40 -3.19 -13.05
C PHE A 312 -14.54 -3.41 -12.05
N LEU A 313 -15.05 -4.64 -11.88
CA LEU A 313 -16.13 -4.94 -10.95
C LEU A 313 -15.80 -4.52 -9.50
N ILE A 314 -14.59 -4.84 -9.03
CA ILE A 314 -14.18 -4.54 -7.66
C ILE A 314 -14.01 -3.03 -7.46
N TYR A 315 -13.33 -2.34 -8.38
CA TYR A 315 -13.02 -0.92 -8.20
C TYR A 315 -14.18 0.00 -8.55
N SER A 316 -15.12 -0.39 -9.42
CA SER A 316 -16.37 0.36 -9.62
C SER A 316 -17.31 0.24 -8.42
N PHE A 317 -17.37 -0.95 -7.81
CA PHE A 317 -18.09 -1.17 -6.54
C PHE A 317 -17.45 -0.32 -5.41
N GLU A 318 -16.12 -0.37 -5.24
CA GLU A 318 -15.39 0.43 -4.26
C GLU A 318 -15.62 1.93 -4.48
N ALA A 319 -15.52 2.39 -5.74
CA ALA A 319 -15.75 3.80 -6.08
C ALA A 319 -17.15 4.28 -5.71
N SER A 320 -18.19 3.48 -5.99
CA SER A 320 -19.56 3.79 -5.61
C SER A 320 -19.74 3.86 -4.09
N CYS A 321 -19.15 2.91 -3.36
CA CYS A 321 -19.17 2.91 -1.90
C CYS A 321 -18.40 4.12 -1.34
N PHE A 322 -17.21 4.42 -1.82
CA PHE A 322 -16.42 5.53 -1.32
C PHE A 322 -17.08 6.88 -1.58
N MET A 323 -17.64 7.09 -2.78
CA MET A 323 -18.33 8.35 -3.09
C MET A 323 -19.54 8.60 -2.19
N CYS A 324 -20.31 7.56 -1.90
CA CYS A 324 -21.51 7.67 -1.08
C CYS A 324 -21.25 7.67 0.43
N LEU A 325 -20.15 7.03 0.89
CA LEU A 325 -19.97 6.71 2.31
C LEU A 325 -18.82 7.46 2.98
N PHE A 326 -17.80 7.97 2.26
CA PHE A 326 -16.66 8.64 2.88
C PHE A 326 -17.09 9.79 3.79
N ASN A 327 -17.77 10.79 3.25
CA ASN A 327 -18.19 11.95 4.04
C ASN A 327 -19.23 11.60 5.11
N PRO A 328 -20.29 10.80 4.85
CA PRO A 328 -21.18 10.36 5.91
C PRO A 328 -20.49 9.54 7.01
N PHE A 329 -19.51 8.70 6.65
CA PHE A 329 -18.77 7.95 7.66
C PHE A 329 -17.91 8.87 8.52
N ILE A 330 -17.11 9.75 7.90
CA ILE A 330 -16.22 10.66 8.62
C ILE A 330 -17.05 11.68 9.42
N GLY A 331 -18.07 12.28 8.79
CA GLY A 331 -18.88 13.37 9.36
C GLY A 331 -19.90 12.92 10.39
N ASP A 332 -20.75 11.95 10.05
CA ASP A 332 -21.87 11.56 10.92
C ASP A 332 -21.49 10.48 11.94
N ILE A 333 -20.62 9.53 11.54
CA ILE A 333 -20.36 8.34 12.34
C ILE A 333 -19.07 8.46 13.15
N TRP A 334 -17.99 9.04 12.58
CA TRP A 334 -16.66 8.93 13.15
C TRP A 334 -16.21 10.19 13.92
N ILE A 335 -15.72 11.25 13.24
CA ILE A 335 -15.01 12.37 13.89
C ILE A 335 -15.63 13.75 13.67
N GLY A 336 -16.62 13.88 12.80
CA GLY A 336 -17.34 15.14 12.55
C GLY A 336 -17.13 15.73 11.15
N TRP A 337 -18.06 16.59 10.76
CA TRP A 337 -18.10 17.20 9.42
C TRP A 337 -16.94 18.16 9.13
N ASP A 338 -16.33 18.75 10.17
CA ASP A 338 -15.16 19.61 10.04
C ASP A 338 -13.93 18.85 9.48
N TYR A 339 -13.97 17.52 9.54
CA TYR A 339 -12.91 16.64 9.02
C TYR A 339 -13.20 16.10 7.62
N THR A 340 -14.19 16.67 6.91
CA THR A 340 -14.59 16.22 5.57
C THR A 340 -14.14 17.17 4.47
N PHE A 341 -13.92 16.62 3.28
CA PHE A 341 -13.69 17.40 2.07
C PHE A 341 -15.00 17.67 1.32
N SER A 342 -14.96 18.65 0.41
CA SER A 342 -16.06 18.88 -0.52
C SER A 342 -16.36 17.63 -1.35
N ALA A 343 -17.63 17.48 -1.78
CA ALA A 343 -18.03 16.35 -2.63
C ALA A 343 -17.20 16.26 -3.92
N LEU A 344 -16.79 17.41 -4.49
CA LEU A 344 -15.92 17.44 -5.67
C LEU A 344 -14.54 16.85 -5.38
N THR A 345 -13.92 17.24 -4.27
CA THR A 345 -12.61 16.70 -3.86
C THR A 345 -12.69 15.19 -3.66
N VAL A 346 -13.75 14.72 -2.98
CA VAL A 346 -13.99 13.28 -2.79
C VAL A 346 -14.17 12.56 -4.12
N ALA A 347 -14.94 13.14 -5.05
CA ALA A 347 -15.14 12.57 -6.38
C ALA A 347 -13.82 12.41 -7.15
N ILE A 348 -12.90 13.38 -7.06
CA ILE A 348 -11.59 13.30 -7.71
C ILE A 348 -10.68 12.25 -7.03
N ILE A 349 -10.71 12.16 -5.69
CA ILE A 349 -9.99 11.10 -4.95
C ILE A 349 -10.50 9.71 -5.37
N VAL A 350 -11.81 9.54 -5.43
CA VAL A 350 -12.46 8.28 -5.83
C VAL A 350 -12.13 7.92 -7.28
N LEU A 351 -12.19 8.89 -8.19
CA LEU A 351 -11.84 8.71 -9.59
C LEU A 351 -10.37 8.27 -9.74
N ASN A 352 -9.44 8.91 -9.03
CA ASN A 352 -8.03 8.53 -9.04
C ASN A 352 -7.82 7.10 -8.53
N ASN A 353 -8.51 6.70 -7.46
CA ASN A 353 -8.45 5.33 -6.93
C ASN A 353 -9.03 4.31 -7.93
N PHE A 354 -10.15 4.61 -8.57
CA PHE A 354 -10.77 3.78 -9.61
C PHE A 354 -9.84 3.56 -10.81
N LEU A 355 -9.26 4.64 -11.36
CA LEU A 355 -8.31 4.54 -12.47
C LEU A 355 -7.06 3.75 -12.08
N THR A 356 -6.57 3.91 -10.84
CA THR A 356 -5.44 3.13 -10.31
C THR A 356 -5.79 1.65 -10.26
N GLY A 357 -7.00 1.30 -9.84
CA GLY A 357 -7.50 -0.07 -9.82
C GLY A 357 -7.54 -0.73 -11.20
N LEU A 358 -7.99 0.00 -12.22
CA LEU A 358 -8.03 -0.48 -13.60
C LEU A 358 -6.63 -0.78 -14.18
N ARG A 359 -5.56 -0.23 -13.61
CA ARG A 359 -4.16 -0.49 -14.03
C ARG A 359 -3.57 -1.77 -13.45
N ILE A 360 -4.13 -2.30 -12.35
CA ILE A 360 -3.58 -3.48 -11.66
C ILE A 360 -3.38 -4.67 -12.61
N PRO A 361 -4.30 -5.04 -13.50
CA PRO A 361 -4.12 -6.14 -14.43
C PRO A 361 -2.92 -5.97 -15.36
N ILE A 362 -2.70 -4.75 -15.87
CA ILE A 362 -1.54 -4.44 -16.73
C ILE A 362 -0.23 -4.57 -15.92
N ILE A 363 -0.20 -4.05 -14.70
CA ILE A 363 0.98 -4.15 -13.82
C ILE A 363 1.25 -5.61 -13.47
N THR A 364 0.22 -6.39 -13.16
CA THR A 364 0.33 -7.83 -12.87
C THR A 364 0.89 -8.60 -14.06
N MET A 365 0.36 -8.36 -15.27
CA MET A 365 0.84 -9.00 -16.50
C MET A 365 2.29 -8.61 -16.80
N LYS A 366 2.63 -7.33 -16.64
CA LYS A 366 3.98 -6.80 -16.77
C LYS A 366 4.97 -7.53 -15.86
N ASN A 367 4.64 -7.63 -14.58
CA ASN A 367 5.48 -8.28 -13.58
C ASN A 367 5.64 -9.78 -13.87
N ALA A 368 4.56 -10.45 -14.26
CA ALA A 368 4.58 -11.87 -14.61
C ALA A 368 5.41 -12.15 -15.88
N ALA A 369 5.43 -11.22 -16.83
CA ALA A 369 6.20 -11.34 -18.07
C ALA A 369 7.66 -10.84 -17.96
N GLY A 370 8.04 -10.25 -16.83
CA GLY A 370 9.40 -9.71 -16.63
C GLY A 370 9.71 -8.46 -17.47
N VAL A 371 8.69 -7.73 -17.91
CA VAL A 371 8.81 -6.54 -18.74
C VAL A 371 9.04 -5.32 -17.83
N TYR A 372 10.28 -4.98 -17.54
CA TYR A 372 10.62 -3.90 -16.61
C TYR A 372 11.34 -2.72 -17.26
N LEU A 373 12.20 -2.99 -18.25
CA LEU A 373 13.04 -1.96 -18.87
C LEU A 373 12.25 -1.07 -19.82
N GLU A 374 11.26 -1.64 -20.51
CA GLU A 374 10.48 -0.97 -21.54
C GLU A 374 9.64 0.19 -20.99
N ASP A 375 9.21 0.12 -19.73
CA ASP A 375 8.42 1.17 -19.09
C ASP A 375 9.15 1.83 -17.91
N ALA A 376 10.45 1.64 -17.80
CA ALA A 376 11.25 2.18 -16.68
C ALA A 376 11.19 3.72 -16.57
N TRP A 377 10.92 4.43 -17.65
CA TRP A 377 10.76 5.88 -17.65
C TRP A 377 9.40 6.36 -17.13
N VAL A 378 8.36 5.50 -17.19
CA VAL A 378 6.97 5.88 -16.87
C VAL A 378 6.80 6.46 -15.48
N PRO A 379 7.37 5.89 -14.39
CA PRO A 379 7.25 6.49 -13.07
C PRO A 379 7.86 7.89 -12.99
N PHE A 380 8.97 8.13 -13.68
CA PHE A 380 9.64 9.44 -13.69
C PHE A 380 8.83 10.47 -14.50
N GLY A 381 8.36 10.09 -15.68
CA GLY A 381 7.48 10.94 -16.50
C GLY A 381 6.18 11.27 -15.78
N PHE A 382 5.55 10.26 -15.14
CA PHE A 382 4.39 10.46 -14.28
C PHE A 382 4.68 11.50 -13.20
N SER A 383 5.76 11.31 -12.44
CA SER A 383 6.09 12.18 -11.30
C SER A 383 6.40 13.60 -11.73
N ALA A 384 7.09 13.80 -12.86
CA ALA A 384 7.37 15.11 -13.40
C ALA A 384 6.08 15.85 -13.81
N ILE A 385 5.17 15.17 -14.53
CA ILE A 385 3.89 15.74 -14.95
C ILE A 385 2.98 15.95 -13.74
N ASN A 386 2.89 14.98 -12.83
CA ASN A 386 2.11 15.10 -11.60
C ASN A 386 2.58 16.30 -10.78
N LEU A 387 3.88 16.42 -10.50
CA LEU A 387 4.44 17.54 -9.73
C LEU A 387 4.11 18.89 -10.38
N GLY A 388 4.39 19.04 -11.68
CA GLY A 388 4.13 20.28 -12.40
C GLY A 388 2.64 20.63 -12.45
N ALA A 389 1.79 19.67 -12.82
CA ALA A 389 0.33 19.87 -12.89
C ALA A 389 -0.28 20.13 -11.50
N SER A 390 0.15 19.38 -10.48
CA SER A 390 -0.34 19.56 -9.11
C SER A 390 0.01 20.94 -8.55
N ILE A 391 1.23 21.43 -8.76
CA ILE A 391 1.61 22.78 -8.33
C ILE A 391 0.75 23.86 -9.04
N ILE A 392 0.59 23.74 -10.36
CA ILE A 392 -0.21 24.70 -11.11
C ILE A 392 -1.67 24.66 -10.67
N LEU A 393 -2.28 23.48 -10.63
CA LEU A 393 -3.70 23.33 -10.33
C LEU A 393 -4.02 23.58 -8.85
N ALA A 394 -3.09 23.35 -7.93
CA ALA A 394 -3.28 23.67 -6.52
C ALA A 394 -3.49 25.17 -6.28
N ASN A 395 -2.86 26.05 -7.08
CA ASN A 395 -3.06 27.50 -6.98
C ASN A 395 -4.50 27.93 -7.34
N TYR A 396 -5.22 27.15 -8.19
CA TYR A 396 -6.58 27.48 -8.61
C TYR A 396 -7.65 26.71 -7.86
N PHE A 397 -7.38 25.45 -7.50
CA PHE A 397 -8.36 24.50 -6.97
C PHE A 397 -7.97 23.92 -5.59
N GLY A 398 -6.91 24.46 -4.96
CA GLY A 398 -6.44 23.94 -3.67
C GLY A 398 -6.13 22.44 -3.72
N ILE A 399 -6.57 21.71 -2.71
CA ILE A 399 -6.30 20.26 -2.59
C ILE A 399 -6.88 19.44 -3.76
N THR A 400 -8.02 19.85 -4.32
CA THR A 400 -8.61 19.20 -5.49
C THR A 400 -7.68 19.26 -6.68
N GLY A 401 -6.95 20.40 -6.85
CA GLY A 401 -5.96 20.60 -7.90
C GLY A 401 -4.79 19.62 -7.81
N VAL A 402 -4.36 19.27 -6.58
CA VAL A 402 -3.29 18.27 -6.38
C VAL A 402 -3.71 16.91 -6.94
N PHE A 403 -4.92 16.46 -6.62
CA PHE A 403 -5.43 15.17 -7.11
C PHE A 403 -5.73 15.16 -8.61
N LEU A 404 -6.14 16.30 -9.19
CA LEU A 404 -6.27 16.45 -10.64
C LEU A 404 -4.90 16.32 -11.32
N GLY A 405 -3.83 16.88 -10.74
CA GLY A 405 -2.47 16.72 -11.23
C GLY A 405 -2.03 15.24 -11.27
N THR A 406 -2.41 14.45 -10.26
CA THR A 406 -2.15 13.01 -10.22
C THR A 406 -2.86 12.27 -11.36
N ILE A 407 -4.12 12.61 -11.64
CA ILE A 407 -4.87 12.03 -12.78
C ILE A 407 -4.21 12.42 -14.10
N LEU A 408 -3.81 13.67 -14.28
CA LEU A 408 -3.12 14.13 -15.51
C LEU A 408 -1.80 13.41 -15.70
N GLY A 409 -0.97 13.27 -14.65
CA GLY A 409 0.26 12.51 -14.69
C GLY A 409 0.04 11.06 -15.17
N SER A 410 -1.02 10.44 -14.69
CA SER A 410 -1.42 9.08 -15.05
C SER A 410 -1.85 8.96 -16.51
N ILE A 411 -2.80 9.80 -16.93
CA ILE A 411 -3.35 9.81 -18.29
C ILE A 411 -2.25 10.11 -19.31
N CYS A 412 -1.34 11.03 -19.00
CA CYS A 412 -0.24 11.38 -19.93
C CYS A 412 0.86 10.32 -20.02
N THR A 413 0.91 9.33 -19.13
CA THR A 413 2.01 8.35 -19.08
C THR A 413 1.51 6.90 -18.95
N ALA A 414 1.15 6.48 -17.75
CA ALA A 414 0.93 5.08 -17.39
C ALA A 414 -0.28 4.44 -18.09
N ASP A 415 -1.37 5.22 -18.26
CA ASP A 415 -2.66 4.69 -18.73
C ASP A 415 -2.67 4.29 -20.20
N TRP A 416 -1.79 4.86 -21.02
CA TRP A 416 -1.70 4.48 -22.43
C TRP A 416 -0.41 3.73 -22.76
N TYR A 417 0.73 4.08 -22.18
CA TYR A 417 2.01 3.52 -22.58
C TYR A 417 2.19 2.08 -22.09
N ARG A 418 1.86 1.79 -20.83
CA ARG A 418 1.97 0.42 -20.29
C ARG A 418 1.13 -0.61 -21.03
N PRO A 419 -0.16 -0.35 -21.36
CA PRO A 419 -0.92 -1.24 -22.21
C PRO A 419 -0.28 -1.47 -23.59
N LEU A 420 0.24 -0.40 -24.23
CA LEU A 420 0.93 -0.54 -25.52
C LEU A 420 2.12 -1.49 -25.43
N VAL A 421 2.95 -1.36 -24.39
CA VAL A 421 4.11 -2.23 -24.18
C VAL A 421 3.67 -3.69 -24.01
N ILE A 422 2.67 -3.96 -23.16
CA ILE A 422 2.20 -5.33 -22.89
C ILE A 422 1.56 -5.94 -24.14
N TYR A 423 0.72 -5.20 -24.86
CA TYR A 423 0.07 -5.70 -26.05
C TYR A 423 1.06 -5.98 -27.19
N LYS A 424 2.12 -5.15 -27.32
CA LYS A 424 3.18 -5.34 -28.30
C LYS A 424 4.12 -6.50 -27.95
N LYS A 425 4.57 -6.60 -26.68
CA LYS A 425 5.64 -7.52 -26.27
C LYS A 425 5.12 -8.89 -25.81
N VAL A 426 3.99 -8.92 -25.10
CA VAL A 426 3.47 -10.14 -24.49
C VAL A 426 2.38 -10.78 -25.34
N PHE A 427 1.40 -9.98 -25.76
CA PHE A 427 0.26 -10.51 -26.53
C PHE A 427 0.49 -10.50 -28.03
N GLN A 428 1.32 -9.59 -28.55
CA GLN A 428 1.60 -9.43 -29.99
C GLN A 428 0.32 -9.23 -30.82
N VAL A 429 -0.61 -8.41 -30.31
CA VAL A 429 -1.86 -8.01 -30.94
C VAL A 429 -2.08 -6.52 -30.82
N SER A 430 -3.06 -5.99 -31.56
CA SER A 430 -3.46 -4.59 -31.48
C SER A 430 -4.01 -4.26 -30.09
N VAL A 431 -3.59 -3.11 -29.54
CA VAL A 431 -4.06 -2.59 -28.24
C VAL A 431 -5.47 -1.96 -28.34
N LYS A 432 -6.04 -1.79 -29.55
CA LYS A 432 -7.32 -1.10 -29.76
C LYS A 432 -8.46 -1.69 -28.93
N GLU A 433 -8.54 -3.03 -28.86
CA GLU A 433 -9.58 -3.71 -28.07
C GLU A 433 -9.45 -3.44 -26.56
N TYR A 434 -8.24 -3.28 -26.06
CA TYR A 434 -8.03 -2.87 -24.66
C TYR A 434 -8.60 -1.48 -24.40
N PHE A 435 -8.24 -0.49 -25.24
CA PHE A 435 -8.74 0.88 -25.02
C PHE A 435 -10.24 0.99 -25.20
N LYS A 436 -10.84 0.25 -26.13
CA LYS A 436 -12.29 0.18 -26.26
C LYS A 436 -12.95 -0.30 -24.96
N ARG A 437 -12.44 -1.39 -24.36
CA ARG A 437 -12.93 -1.91 -23.07
C ARG A 437 -12.65 -0.93 -21.93
N TYR A 438 -11.45 -0.34 -21.89
CA TYR A 438 -11.05 0.63 -20.87
C TYR A 438 -12.00 1.83 -20.84
N VAL A 439 -12.32 2.40 -22.00
CA VAL A 439 -13.28 3.51 -22.10
C VAL A 439 -14.67 3.09 -21.66
N VAL A 440 -15.15 1.91 -22.09
CA VAL A 440 -16.46 1.39 -21.64
C VAL A 440 -16.48 1.23 -20.11
N TYR A 441 -15.45 0.66 -19.51
CA TYR A 441 -15.37 0.48 -18.06
C TYR A 441 -15.33 1.81 -17.31
N ILE A 442 -14.63 2.81 -17.84
CA ILE A 442 -14.65 4.17 -17.25
C ILE A 442 -16.06 4.77 -17.34
N ILE A 443 -16.70 4.73 -18.49
CA ILE A 443 -18.05 5.31 -18.66
C ILE A 443 -19.06 4.62 -17.75
N VAL A 444 -19.05 3.29 -17.71
CA VAL A 444 -19.98 2.52 -16.86
C VAL A 444 -19.68 2.78 -15.38
N GLY A 445 -18.40 2.74 -14.97
CA GLY A 445 -18.02 3.01 -13.58
C GLY A 445 -18.41 4.41 -13.11
N ILE A 446 -18.20 5.45 -13.94
CA ILE A 446 -18.65 6.81 -13.63
C ILE A 446 -20.18 6.85 -13.53
N ALA A 447 -20.90 6.21 -14.44
CA ALA A 447 -22.36 6.16 -14.40
C ALA A 447 -22.86 5.47 -13.12
N GLU A 448 -22.25 4.36 -12.71
CA GLU A 448 -22.56 3.66 -11.44
C GLU A 448 -22.39 4.58 -10.23
N VAL A 449 -21.25 5.27 -10.16
CA VAL A 449 -20.97 6.23 -9.08
C VAL A 449 -21.98 7.38 -9.07
N MET A 450 -22.27 7.97 -10.23
CA MET A 450 -23.24 9.08 -10.34
C MET A 450 -24.66 8.66 -9.94
N ILE A 451 -25.12 7.49 -10.42
CA ILE A 451 -26.45 6.96 -10.09
C ILE A 451 -26.54 6.65 -8.59
N ALA A 452 -25.54 5.95 -8.03
CA ALA A 452 -25.49 5.63 -6.61
C ALA A 452 -25.50 6.89 -5.76
N PHE A 453 -24.68 7.89 -6.10
CA PHE A 453 -24.59 9.15 -5.38
C PHE A 453 -25.89 9.95 -5.48
N ALA A 454 -26.52 10.04 -6.65
CA ALA A 454 -27.80 10.71 -6.84
C ALA A 454 -28.92 10.08 -5.99
N ILE A 455 -29.00 8.73 -5.93
CA ILE A 455 -29.97 8.04 -5.09
C ILE A 455 -29.65 8.27 -3.61
N CYS A 456 -28.37 8.16 -3.21
CA CYS A 456 -27.95 8.38 -1.83
C CYS A 456 -28.18 9.83 -1.35
N SER A 457 -28.14 10.83 -2.23
CA SER A 457 -28.40 12.23 -1.88
C SER A 457 -29.85 12.51 -1.51
N ILE A 458 -30.80 11.71 -2.01
CA ILE A 458 -32.22 11.82 -1.69
C ILE A 458 -32.53 11.18 -0.32
N VAL A 459 -31.66 10.29 0.17
CA VAL A 459 -31.88 9.62 1.46
C VAL A 459 -31.67 10.61 2.60
N GLN A 460 -32.75 11.10 3.17
CA GLN A 460 -32.77 11.92 4.38
C GLN A 460 -33.44 11.11 5.50
N ASN A 461 -32.74 10.92 6.60
CA ASN A 461 -33.27 10.27 7.79
C ASN A 461 -32.71 10.94 9.04
N ASN A 462 -33.54 11.20 10.03
CA ASN A 462 -33.11 11.81 11.30
C ASN A 462 -32.16 10.93 12.10
N ASN A 463 -32.20 9.61 11.88
CA ASN A 463 -31.24 8.70 12.48
C ASN A 463 -30.03 8.51 11.54
N LYS A 464 -28.90 9.09 11.92
CA LYS A 464 -27.66 9.04 11.14
C LYS A 464 -27.16 7.62 10.86
N TYR A 465 -27.32 6.70 11.79
CA TYR A 465 -26.91 5.30 11.61
C TYR A 465 -27.77 4.57 10.59
N LEU A 466 -29.09 4.78 10.66
CA LEU A 466 -30.02 4.22 9.66
C LEU A 466 -29.78 4.82 8.28
N SER A 467 -29.58 6.14 8.19
CA SER A 467 -29.20 6.82 6.95
C SER A 467 -27.95 6.22 6.35
N PHE A 468 -26.91 6.00 7.17
CA PHE A 468 -25.64 5.40 6.72
C PHE A 468 -25.84 3.97 6.19
N ILE A 469 -26.60 3.12 6.90
CA ILE A 469 -26.89 1.74 6.47
C ILE A 469 -27.66 1.73 5.14
N ILE A 470 -28.66 2.58 4.97
CA ILE A 470 -29.42 2.69 3.72
C ILE A 470 -28.49 3.12 2.58
N LYS A 471 -27.65 4.14 2.78
CA LYS A 471 -26.66 4.58 1.79
C LYS A 471 -25.66 3.47 1.46
N ALA A 472 -25.24 2.67 2.43
CA ALA A 472 -24.36 1.52 2.21
C ALA A 472 -25.03 0.44 1.35
N ILE A 473 -26.30 0.14 1.58
CA ILE A 473 -27.05 -0.82 0.75
C ILE A 473 -27.22 -0.30 -0.68
N ILE A 474 -27.54 0.97 -0.86
CA ILE A 474 -27.70 1.59 -2.18
C ILE A 474 -26.37 1.60 -2.93
N SER A 475 -25.31 2.10 -2.29
CA SER A 475 -23.98 2.19 -2.92
C SER A 475 -23.38 0.85 -3.30
N ALA A 476 -23.72 -0.21 -2.57
CA ALA A 476 -23.34 -1.59 -2.90
C ALA A 476 -24.27 -2.21 -3.96
N GLY A 477 -25.57 -1.95 -3.89
CA GLY A 477 -26.58 -2.55 -4.77
C GLY A 477 -26.54 -2.02 -6.20
N VAL A 478 -26.36 -0.70 -6.37
CA VAL A 478 -26.38 -0.05 -7.69
C VAL A 478 -25.33 -0.64 -8.65
N PRO A 479 -24.02 -0.69 -8.32
CA PRO A 479 -23.04 -1.26 -9.23
C PRO A 479 -23.27 -2.75 -9.50
N VAL A 480 -23.73 -3.52 -8.51
CA VAL A 480 -24.05 -4.94 -8.71
C VAL A 480 -25.19 -5.10 -9.73
N ILE A 481 -26.26 -4.33 -9.60
CA ILE A 481 -27.43 -4.41 -10.50
C ILE A 481 -27.03 -3.98 -11.92
N ILE A 482 -26.34 -2.85 -12.08
CA ILE A 482 -25.90 -2.34 -13.38
C ILE A 482 -24.98 -3.35 -14.07
N ASN A 483 -23.99 -3.87 -13.35
CA ASN A 483 -23.06 -4.85 -13.88
C ASN A 483 -23.75 -6.17 -14.29
N LEU A 484 -24.72 -6.64 -13.53
CA LEU A 484 -25.53 -7.79 -13.88
C LEU A 484 -26.35 -7.56 -15.17
N ILE A 485 -26.93 -6.38 -15.32
CA ILE A 485 -27.73 -6.04 -16.51
C ILE A 485 -26.83 -5.97 -17.75
N LEU A 486 -25.69 -5.27 -17.66
CA LEU A 486 -24.84 -4.99 -18.81
C LEU A 486 -23.95 -6.17 -19.21
N PHE A 487 -23.39 -6.92 -18.24
CA PHE A 487 -22.32 -7.86 -18.49
C PHE A 487 -22.67 -9.34 -18.32
N LYS A 488 -23.87 -9.72 -17.82
CA LYS A 488 -24.25 -11.13 -17.59
C LYS A 488 -24.10 -12.06 -18.81
N LYS A 489 -24.16 -11.51 -20.02
CA LYS A 489 -24.04 -12.28 -21.27
C LYS A 489 -22.60 -12.37 -21.79
N THR A 490 -21.66 -11.58 -21.23
CA THR A 490 -20.27 -11.56 -21.69
C THR A 490 -19.51 -12.82 -21.29
N ASN A 491 -18.50 -13.17 -22.08
CA ASN A 491 -17.66 -14.34 -21.81
C ASN A 491 -16.86 -14.17 -20.52
N GLU A 492 -16.41 -12.96 -20.22
CA GLU A 492 -15.66 -12.60 -19.02
C GLU A 492 -16.49 -12.84 -17.77
N PHE A 493 -17.76 -12.43 -17.78
CA PHE A 493 -18.68 -12.64 -16.65
C PHE A 493 -18.97 -14.13 -16.42
N LYS A 494 -19.21 -14.90 -17.48
CA LYS A 494 -19.42 -16.35 -17.39
C LYS A 494 -18.18 -17.05 -16.80
N TYR A 495 -17.01 -16.70 -17.29
CA TYR A 495 -15.74 -17.27 -16.80
C TYR A 495 -15.49 -16.87 -15.33
N PHE A 496 -15.77 -15.63 -14.96
CA PHE A 496 -15.72 -15.17 -13.56
C PHE A 496 -16.64 -16.00 -12.65
N LEU A 497 -17.89 -16.21 -13.04
CA LEU A 497 -18.84 -17.03 -12.28
C LEU A 497 -18.37 -18.48 -12.13
N GLU A 498 -17.82 -19.08 -13.19
CA GLU A 498 -17.26 -20.42 -13.13
C GLU A 498 -16.07 -20.51 -12.16
N MET A 499 -15.19 -19.50 -12.19
CA MET A 499 -14.05 -19.40 -11.27
C MET A 499 -14.52 -19.32 -9.81
N VAL A 500 -15.49 -18.47 -9.51
CA VAL A 500 -16.08 -18.33 -8.16
C VAL A 500 -16.74 -19.66 -7.72
N LYS A 501 -17.51 -20.31 -8.61
CA LYS A 501 -18.12 -21.63 -8.31
C LYS A 501 -17.07 -22.70 -8.01
N ARG A 502 -15.96 -22.74 -8.75
CA ARG A 502 -14.85 -23.69 -8.49
C ARG A 502 -14.20 -23.43 -7.12
N LEU A 503 -13.91 -22.17 -6.80
CA LEU A 503 -13.35 -21.80 -5.50
C LEU A 503 -14.28 -22.20 -4.34
N LEU A 504 -15.58 -21.93 -4.44
CA LEU A 504 -16.57 -22.31 -3.43
C LEU A 504 -16.66 -23.84 -3.26
N ARG A 505 -16.62 -24.61 -4.37
CA ARG A 505 -16.60 -26.08 -4.31
C ARG A 505 -15.33 -26.63 -3.67
N GLN A 506 -14.18 -26.06 -3.95
CA GLN A 506 -12.93 -26.45 -3.30
C GLN A 506 -12.99 -26.20 -1.79
N TYR A 507 -13.52 -25.05 -1.38
CA TYR A 507 -13.68 -24.68 0.02
C TYR A 507 -14.63 -25.65 0.77
N THR A 508 -15.79 -25.95 0.18
CA THR A 508 -16.77 -26.90 0.77
C THR A 508 -16.23 -28.33 0.84
N ASN A 509 -15.39 -28.74 -0.13
CA ASN A 509 -14.78 -30.07 -0.11
C ASN A 509 -13.63 -30.20 0.90
N THR A 510 -12.93 -29.10 1.19
CA THR A 510 -11.88 -29.07 2.23
C THR A 510 -12.49 -29.14 3.62
N PHE A 511 -13.60 -28.42 3.87
CA PHE A 511 -14.34 -28.48 5.15
C PHE A 511 -15.05 -29.81 5.41
N LYS A 512 -15.37 -30.57 4.37
CA LYS A 512 -15.95 -31.92 4.53
C LYS A 512 -14.90 -33.01 4.81
N ARG A 513 -13.61 -32.70 4.65
CA ARG A 513 -12.50 -33.64 4.89
C ARG A 513 -11.70 -33.34 6.18
N SER A 514 -11.97 -32.23 6.84
CA SER A 514 -11.51 -31.89 8.20
C SER A 514 -12.59 -32.25 9.23
#